data_e2a4cb33f034fcb2c1f9549342c720c3
#
_entry.id   e2a4cb33f034fcb2c1f9549342c720c3
#
_cell.length_a   1.000
_cell.length_b   1.000
_cell.length_c   1.000
_cell.angle_alpha   90.00
_cell.angle_beta   90.00
_cell.angle_gamma   90.00
#
_symmetry.space_group_name_H-M   'P 1'
#
loop_
_entity.id
_entity.type
_entity.pdbx_description
1 polymer ?
#
loop_
_entity_poly.entity_id
_entity_poly.type
_entity_poly.pdbx_seq_one_letter_code
_entity_poly.pdbx_strand_id
1 'polypeptide(L)'
;SMDVMAIFLRDFGVQLGYAMDALAMDVLIKGNKLDGSESAPVIGVGDTTKGIQYRDLLRVWIRASRMGRQFRTIIGGEEQALDLLDLPEFKLRSSGTTDARLNLKTPVPNSADFYIHGGTPANEVMLVDPAAAMIKLTAKQLMLESERIVSNQTEAIYASLTTGFSKMYQDASILIDATNDFSTQGFPDYMNVDNYLTGIIE
;
A
#
# COMPACT_ATOMS: atom_id res chain seq x y z
N SER A 1 -10.84 13.15 -36.03
CA SER A 1 -11.84 12.56 -35.09
C SER A 1 -11.31 11.31 -34.36
N MET A 2 -10.45 10.50 -34.99
CA MET A 2 -9.87 9.33 -34.32
C MET A 2 -8.95 9.68 -33.14
N ASP A 3 -8.19 10.76 -33.24
CA ASP A 3 -7.26 11.16 -32.16
C ASP A 3 -7.98 11.58 -30.87
N VAL A 4 -9.11 12.25 -31.01
CA VAL A 4 -9.92 12.69 -29.85
C VAL A 4 -10.52 11.48 -29.13
N MET A 5 -10.99 10.47 -29.86
CA MET A 5 -11.53 9.24 -29.30
C MET A 5 -10.46 8.45 -28.53
N ALA A 6 -9.25 8.34 -29.10
CA ALA A 6 -8.14 7.65 -28.45
C ALA A 6 -7.71 8.35 -27.15
N ILE A 7 -7.69 9.68 -27.12
CA ILE A 7 -7.42 10.47 -25.91
C ILE A 7 -8.47 10.21 -24.84
N PHE A 8 -9.75 10.22 -25.25
CA PHE A 8 -10.87 10.01 -24.32
C PHE A 8 -10.83 8.60 -23.68
N LEU A 9 -10.58 7.57 -24.49
CA LEU A 9 -10.45 6.19 -23.98
C LEU A 9 -9.25 6.02 -23.05
N ARG A 10 -8.15 6.70 -23.35
CA ARG A 10 -6.97 6.69 -22.47
C ARG A 10 -7.27 7.36 -21.13
N ASP A 11 -7.89 8.53 -21.14
CA ASP A 11 -8.22 9.25 -19.93
C ASP A 11 -9.25 8.49 -19.09
N PHE A 12 -10.21 7.85 -19.72
CA PHE A 12 -11.16 6.96 -19.06
C PHE A 12 -10.44 5.78 -18.38
N GLY A 13 -9.50 5.15 -19.07
CA GLY A 13 -8.68 4.05 -18.50
C GLY A 13 -7.88 4.49 -17.28
N VAL A 14 -7.31 5.69 -17.32
CA VAL A 14 -6.59 6.28 -16.18
C VAL A 14 -7.52 6.53 -14.99
N GLN A 15 -8.70 7.10 -15.22
CA GLN A 15 -9.69 7.35 -14.16
C GLN A 15 -10.18 6.03 -13.52
N LEU A 16 -10.41 5.01 -14.34
CA LEU A 16 -10.78 3.69 -13.84
C LEU A 16 -9.65 3.08 -12.99
N GLY A 17 -8.40 3.25 -13.42
CA GLY A 17 -7.23 2.83 -12.66
C GLY A 17 -7.17 3.48 -11.29
N TYR A 18 -7.31 4.80 -11.21
CA TYR A 18 -7.34 5.54 -9.94
C TYR A 18 -8.48 5.08 -9.03
N ALA A 19 -9.67 4.84 -9.57
CA ALA A 19 -10.79 4.35 -8.77
C ALA A 19 -10.51 2.96 -8.19
N MET A 20 -9.90 2.07 -8.96
CA MET A 20 -9.51 0.74 -8.50
C MET A 20 -8.41 0.80 -7.43
N ASP A 21 -7.41 1.64 -7.61
CA ASP A 21 -6.34 1.83 -6.64
C ASP A 21 -6.86 2.39 -5.31
N ALA A 22 -7.79 3.35 -5.37
CA ALA A 22 -8.44 3.90 -4.17
C ALA A 22 -9.23 2.83 -3.40
N LEU A 23 -9.98 1.97 -4.09
CA LEU A 23 -10.71 0.86 -3.47
C LEU A 23 -9.74 -0.17 -2.88
N ALA A 24 -8.66 -0.48 -3.56
CA ALA A 24 -7.64 -1.41 -3.07
C ALA A 24 -6.98 -0.88 -1.79
N MET A 25 -6.61 0.40 -1.77
CA MET A 25 -6.03 1.06 -0.60
C MET A 25 -7.00 1.07 0.59
N ASP A 26 -8.27 1.37 0.36
CA ASP A 26 -9.29 1.35 1.40
C ASP A 26 -9.42 -0.03 2.06
N VAL A 27 -9.44 -1.09 1.26
CA VAL A 27 -9.49 -2.48 1.75
C VAL A 27 -8.20 -2.87 2.48
N LEU A 28 -7.02 -2.45 2.02
CA LEU A 28 -5.75 -2.71 2.69
C LEU A 28 -5.70 -2.07 4.08
N ILE A 29 -6.25 -0.87 4.23
CA ILE A 29 -6.25 -0.11 5.48
C ILE A 29 -7.36 -0.59 6.41
N LYS A 30 -8.60 -0.63 5.93
CA LYS A 30 -9.80 -0.89 6.76
C LYS A 30 -10.15 -2.37 6.90
N GLY A 31 -9.67 -3.21 5.99
CA GLY A 31 -10.07 -4.62 5.92
C GLY A 31 -11.41 -4.83 5.21
N ASN A 32 -11.97 -6.02 5.35
CA ASN A 32 -13.21 -6.41 4.67
C ASN A 32 -14.48 -6.03 5.45
N LYS A 33 -14.33 -5.72 6.74
CA LYS A 33 -15.46 -5.41 7.61
C LYS A 33 -15.56 -3.93 7.91
N LEU A 34 -16.79 -3.44 7.95
CA LEU A 34 -17.09 -2.05 8.26
C LEU A 34 -16.87 -1.67 9.73
N ASP A 35 -16.79 -2.67 10.63
CA ASP A 35 -16.58 -2.46 12.06
C ASP A 35 -15.11 -2.18 12.43
N GLY A 36 -14.20 -2.22 11.45
CA GLY A 36 -12.77 -2.01 11.65
C GLY A 36 -12.02 -3.16 12.33
N SER A 37 -12.68 -4.27 12.63
CA SER A 37 -12.05 -5.42 13.31
C SER A 37 -10.95 -6.09 12.49
N GLU A 38 -10.91 -5.86 11.17
CA GLU A 38 -9.90 -6.38 10.25
C GLU A 38 -8.98 -5.28 9.70
N SER A 39 -9.03 -4.07 10.28
CA SER A 39 -8.15 -2.98 9.87
C SER A 39 -6.67 -3.35 10.05
N ALA A 40 -5.82 -2.76 9.23
CA ALA A 40 -4.39 -2.93 9.36
C ALA A 40 -3.93 -2.46 10.74
N PRO A 41 -3.03 -3.20 11.41
CA PRO A 41 -2.46 -2.74 12.67
C PRO A 41 -1.66 -1.47 12.44
N VAL A 42 -1.81 -0.51 13.34
CA VAL A 42 -1.07 0.76 13.33
C VAL A 42 -0.12 0.76 14.52
N ILE A 43 1.15 1.03 14.26
CA ILE A 43 2.19 1.11 15.29
C ILE A 43 2.84 2.50 15.28
N GLY A 44 3.26 2.96 16.44
CA GLY A 44 4.00 4.22 16.58
C GLY A 44 5.49 4.10 16.26
N VAL A 45 6.16 5.23 16.18
CA VAL A 45 7.62 5.37 15.99
C VAL A 45 8.35 5.38 17.32
N GLY A 46 9.65 5.16 17.29
CA GLY A 46 10.49 5.23 18.50
C GLY A 46 10.75 6.64 19.03
N ASP A 47 10.62 7.65 18.17
CA ASP A 47 10.82 9.06 18.51
C ASP A 47 9.96 9.93 17.58
N THR A 48 8.86 10.45 18.11
CA THR A 48 7.90 11.26 17.35
C THR A 48 8.47 12.60 16.88
N THR A 49 9.56 13.07 17.47
CA THR A 49 10.21 14.32 17.06
C THR A 49 11.06 14.17 15.80
N LYS A 50 11.41 12.94 15.43
CA LYS A 50 12.27 12.63 14.30
C LYS A 50 11.52 11.99 13.13
N GLY A 51 10.21 11.79 13.29
CA GLY A 51 9.41 11.08 12.29
C GLY A 51 9.80 9.60 12.13
N ILE A 52 9.53 9.03 10.98
CA ILE A 52 9.81 7.61 10.70
C ILE A 52 11.31 7.42 10.46
N GLN A 53 11.92 6.58 11.27
CA GLN A 53 13.33 6.24 11.17
C GLN A 53 13.53 4.85 10.55
N TYR A 54 14.73 4.59 10.05
CA TYR A 54 15.12 3.27 9.54
C TYR A 54 14.91 2.15 10.57
N ARG A 55 15.17 2.45 11.87
CA ARG A 55 14.95 1.52 12.98
C ARG A 55 13.49 1.09 13.12
N ASP A 56 12.54 1.97 12.80
CA ASP A 56 11.10 1.65 12.88
C ASP A 56 10.70 0.68 11.77
N LEU A 57 11.23 0.87 10.56
CA LEU A 57 11.08 -0.08 9.45
C LEU A 57 11.66 -1.45 9.80
N LEU A 58 12.88 -1.48 10.38
CA LEU A 58 13.52 -2.73 10.80
C LEU A 58 12.72 -3.44 11.89
N ARG A 59 12.15 -2.71 12.85
CA ARG A 59 11.32 -3.28 13.93
C ARG A 59 10.11 -4.03 13.36
N VAL A 60 9.41 -3.41 12.43
CA VAL A 60 8.26 -4.05 11.74
C VAL A 60 8.72 -5.26 10.94
N TRP A 61 9.79 -5.11 10.18
CA TRP A 61 10.31 -6.17 9.34
C TRP A 61 10.74 -7.40 10.15
N ILE A 62 11.45 -7.21 11.27
CA ILE A 62 11.89 -8.30 12.16
C ILE A 62 10.67 -9.01 12.75
N ARG A 63 9.67 -8.26 13.23
CA ARG A 63 8.44 -8.84 13.78
C ARG A 63 7.69 -9.64 12.73
N ALA A 64 7.52 -9.10 11.55
CA ALA A 64 6.85 -9.75 10.44
C ALA A 64 7.56 -11.03 10.00
N SER A 65 8.90 -11.02 9.92
CA SER A 65 9.70 -12.19 9.57
C SER A 65 9.50 -13.34 10.56
N ARG A 66 9.38 -13.06 11.85
CA ARG A 66 9.05 -14.07 12.87
C ARG A 66 7.66 -14.68 12.66
N MET A 67 6.73 -13.95 12.09
CA MET A 67 5.36 -14.39 11.76
C MET A 67 5.26 -15.03 10.37
N GLY A 68 6.36 -15.18 9.65
CA GLY A 68 6.39 -15.73 8.30
C GLY A 68 5.92 -14.76 7.21
N ARG A 69 5.82 -13.45 7.52
CA ARG A 69 5.48 -12.40 6.53
C ARG A 69 6.72 -11.79 5.94
N GLN A 70 6.64 -11.40 4.67
CA GLN A 70 7.72 -10.74 3.94
C GLN A 70 7.24 -9.42 3.37
N PHE A 71 7.48 -8.34 4.08
CA PHE A 71 7.15 -7.01 3.58
C PHE A 71 8.12 -6.59 2.47
N ARG A 72 7.65 -6.65 1.24
CA ARG A 72 8.40 -6.27 0.04
C ARG A 72 7.89 -5.00 -0.61
N THR A 73 6.83 -4.43 -0.08
CA THR A 73 6.22 -3.21 -0.61
C THR A 73 6.04 -2.21 0.52
N ILE A 74 6.50 -1.00 0.28
CA ILE A 74 6.29 0.15 1.17
C ILE A 74 5.45 1.16 0.40
N ILE A 75 4.36 1.63 0.98
CA ILE A 75 3.48 2.62 0.38
C ILE A 75 3.39 3.81 1.35
N GLY A 76 3.64 5.00 0.84
CA GLY A 76 3.58 6.22 1.63
C GLY A 76 3.12 7.42 0.83
N GLY A 77 2.82 8.52 1.52
CA GLY A 77 2.55 9.81 0.90
C GLY A 77 3.84 10.49 0.43
N GLU A 78 3.71 11.66 -0.17
CA GLU A 78 4.86 12.44 -0.69
C GLU A 78 5.80 12.89 0.43
N GLU A 79 5.26 13.35 1.56
CA GLU A 79 6.07 13.80 2.71
C GLU A 79 6.85 12.65 3.34
N GLN A 80 6.20 11.49 3.52
CA GLN A 80 6.85 10.30 4.05
C GLN A 80 7.91 9.75 3.09
N ALA A 81 7.70 9.88 1.78
CA ALA A 81 8.69 9.56 0.78
C ALA A 81 9.93 10.44 0.91
N LEU A 82 9.72 11.75 1.11
CA LEU A 82 10.80 12.70 1.32
C LEU A 82 11.59 12.38 2.59
N ASP A 83 10.90 12.16 3.70
CA ASP A 83 11.51 11.81 4.99
C ASP A 83 12.34 10.54 4.91
N LEU A 84 11.80 9.49 4.29
CA LEU A 84 12.50 8.21 4.13
C LEU A 84 13.74 8.35 3.21
N LEU A 85 13.62 9.07 2.10
CA LEU A 85 14.74 9.27 1.18
C LEU A 85 15.83 10.19 1.78
N ASP A 86 15.50 11.02 2.76
CA ASP A 86 16.44 11.88 3.47
C ASP A 86 17.21 11.14 4.59
N LEU A 87 16.81 9.95 4.96
CA LEU A 87 17.50 9.15 5.97
C LEU A 87 18.96 8.86 5.57
N PRO A 88 19.91 8.95 6.53
CA PRO A 88 21.33 8.71 6.26
C PRO A 88 21.62 7.34 5.64
N GLU A 89 20.86 6.33 6.03
CA GLU A 89 20.99 4.96 5.54
C GLU A 89 20.69 4.84 4.05
N PHE A 90 19.79 5.66 3.54
CA PHE A 90 19.46 5.74 2.12
C PHE A 90 20.51 6.53 1.34
N LYS A 91 21.15 7.54 1.96
CA LYS A 91 22.20 8.37 1.36
C LYS A 91 23.54 7.65 1.30
N LEU A 92 23.91 6.88 2.30
CA LEU A 92 25.22 6.21 2.40
C LEU A 92 25.46 5.15 1.32
N ARG A 93 24.44 4.63 0.68
CA ARG A 93 24.59 3.71 -0.43
C ARG A 93 25.14 4.35 -1.70
N SER A 94 25.17 5.67 -1.76
CA SER A 94 25.69 6.42 -2.91
C SER A 94 27.18 6.73 -2.83
N SER A 95 27.87 6.43 -1.74
CA SER A 95 29.28 6.77 -1.57
C SER A 95 30.28 5.87 -2.31
N GLY A 96 29.82 4.82 -2.97
CA GLY A 96 30.68 3.88 -3.71
C GLY A 96 30.44 3.78 -5.20
N THR A 97 29.34 4.27 -5.72
CA THR A 97 29.01 4.27 -7.14
C THR A 97 28.10 5.45 -7.47
N THR A 98 28.44 6.15 -8.49
CA THR A 98 27.87 7.38 -9.07
C THR A 98 26.39 7.27 -9.49
N ASP A 99 25.57 6.62 -8.74
CA ASP A 99 24.15 6.47 -9.02
C ASP A 99 23.30 7.11 -7.92
N ALA A 100 23.29 8.44 -7.92
CA ALA A 100 22.15 9.19 -7.43
C ALA A 100 20.93 8.90 -8.32
N ARG A 101 20.62 7.63 -8.50
CA ARG A 101 19.40 7.23 -9.14
C ARG A 101 18.32 7.40 -8.10
N LEU A 102 17.30 8.16 -8.46
CA LEU A 102 15.95 8.10 -7.90
C LEU A 102 15.36 6.68 -8.06
N ASN A 103 16.13 5.68 -7.72
CA ASN A 103 15.65 4.33 -7.57
C ASN A 103 15.01 4.27 -6.18
N LEU A 104 13.70 4.30 -6.16
CA LEU A 104 12.86 4.07 -4.97
C LEU A 104 13.05 2.64 -4.39
N LYS A 105 14.17 1.99 -4.69
CA LYS A 105 14.57 0.72 -4.07
C LYS A 105 15.27 1.03 -2.76
N THR A 106 14.58 0.70 -1.70
CA THR A 106 15.06 0.93 -0.35
C THR A 106 16.16 -0.06 0.04
N PRO A 107 17.13 0.31 0.91
CA PRO A 107 18.07 -0.62 1.51
C PRO A 107 17.42 -1.52 2.59
N VAL A 108 16.10 -1.60 2.62
CA VAL A 108 15.36 -2.50 3.51
C VAL A 108 15.69 -3.94 3.13
N PRO A 109 15.85 -4.84 4.08
CA PRO A 109 16.00 -6.28 3.82
C PRO A 109 14.93 -6.76 2.85
N ASN A 110 15.30 -7.63 1.91
CA ASN A 110 14.47 -8.12 0.81
C ASN A 110 14.19 -7.15 -0.34
N SER A 111 14.94 -6.06 -0.47
CA SER A 111 14.80 -5.12 -1.59
C SER A 111 13.36 -4.63 -1.77
N ALA A 112 12.74 -4.15 -0.69
CA ALA A 112 11.39 -3.62 -0.73
C ALA A 112 11.29 -2.47 -1.73
N ASP A 113 10.25 -2.50 -2.55
CA ASP A 113 9.95 -1.41 -3.47
C ASP A 113 9.09 -0.36 -2.76
N PHE A 114 9.40 0.91 -3.00
CA PHE A 114 8.64 2.03 -2.45
C PHE A 114 7.70 2.61 -3.51
N TYR A 115 6.44 2.79 -3.13
CA TYR A 115 5.41 3.41 -3.96
C TYR A 115 4.82 4.63 -3.27
N ILE A 116 4.66 5.72 -4.02
CA ILE A 116 3.99 6.93 -3.55
C ILE A 116 2.53 6.83 -3.94
N HIS A 117 1.62 6.94 -2.97
CA HIS A 117 0.19 6.87 -3.19
C HIS A 117 -0.56 7.86 -2.30
N GLY A 118 -1.39 8.72 -2.92
CA GLY A 118 -2.15 9.75 -2.20
C GLY A 118 -3.28 9.24 -1.29
N GLY A 119 -3.62 7.93 -1.35
CA GLY A 119 -4.60 7.30 -0.46
C GLY A 119 -4.01 6.80 0.86
N THR A 120 -2.71 6.96 1.09
CA THR A 120 -2.09 6.66 2.37
C THR A 120 -2.46 7.75 3.38
N PRO A 121 -2.86 7.41 4.62
CA PRO A 121 -3.14 8.40 5.65
C PRO A 121 -1.94 9.32 5.89
N ALA A 122 -2.21 10.58 6.25
CA ALA A 122 -1.16 11.54 6.55
C ALA A 122 -0.28 11.05 7.72
N ASN A 123 1.01 11.28 7.61
CA ASN A 123 2.03 10.86 8.59
C ASN A 123 2.19 9.33 8.77
N GLU A 124 1.59 8.54 7.90
CA GLU A 124 1.68 7.09 7.97
C GLU A 124 2.42 6.50 6.77
N VAL A 125 3.13 5.41 7.01
CA VAL A 125 3.74 4.57 5.98
C VAL A 125 3.21 3.16 6.14
N MET A 126 2.76 2.56 5.06
CA MET A 126 2.25 1.20 5.04
C MET A 126 3.29 0.23 4.49
N LEU A 127 3.55 -0.84 5.22
CA LEU A 127 4.32 -1.98 4.77
C LEU A 127 3.36 -3.09 4.40
N VAL A 128 3.56 -3.71 3.24
CA VAL A 128 2.65 -4.72 2.69
C VAL A 128 3.43 -5.97 2.28
N ASP A 129 2.89 -7.13 2.64
CA ASP A 129 3.31 -8.41 2.09
C ASP A 129 2.45 -8.71 0.84
N PRO A 130 2.97 -8.52 -0.38
CA PRO A 130 2.18 -8.65 -1.59
C PRO A 130 1.65 -10.07 -1.85
N ALA A 131 2.26 -11.09 -1.23
CA ALA A 131 1.83 -12.48 -1.38
C ALA A 131 0.61 -12.83 -0.51
N ALA A 132 0.37 -12.06 0.57
CA ALA A 132 -0.62 -12.40 1.59
C ALA A 132 -1.61 -11.26 1.91
N ALA A 133 -1.44 -10.08 1.31
CA ALA A 133 -2.22 -8.92 1.70
C ALA A 133 -3.64 -8.94 1.16
N MET A 134 -3.79 -9.16 -0.15
CA MET A 134 -5.08 -8.94 -0.80
C MET A 134 -5.24 -9.79 -2.05
N ILE A 135 -6.49 -10.16 -2.35
CA ILE A 135 -6.89 -10.74 -3.63
C ILE A 135 -7.80 -9.77 -4.37
N LYS A 136 -7.60 -9.70 -5.69
CA LYS A 136 -8.53 -9.04 -6.61
C LYS A 136 -9.47 -10.11 -7.20
N LEU A 137 -10.76 -9.90 -7.07
CA LEU A 137 -11.80 -10.73 -7.62
C LEU A 137 -12.45 -9.99 -8.79
N THR A 138 -12.45 -10.59 -9.97
CA THR A 138 -13.09 -9.99 -11.16
C THR A 138 -14.24 -10.85 -11.59
N ALA A 139 -15.46 -10.37 -11.39
CA ALA A 139 -16.68 -11.06 -11.80
C ALA A 139 -17.02 -10.80 -13.26
N LYS A 140 -16.76 -9.59 -13.75
CA LYS A 140 -16.92 -9.21 -15.16
C LYS A 140 -15.67 -8.43 -15.59
N GLN A 141 -15.08 -8.89 -16.68
CA GLN A 141 -13.96 -8.17 -17.31
C GLN A 141 -14.42 -6.86 -17.91
N LEU A 142 -13.48 -5.95 -18.18
CA LEU A 142 -13.77 -4.70 -18.85
C LEU A 142 -14.41 -4.97 -20.20
N MET A 143 -15.64 -4.53 -20.37
CA MET A 143 -16.37 -4.55 -21.64
C MET A 143 -16.59 -3.11 -22.09
N LEU A 144 -16.28 -2.87 -23.36
CA LEU A 144 -16.55 -1.61 -24.04
C LEU A 144 -17.66 -1.85 -25.04
N GLU A 145 -18.72 -1.09 -24.96
CA GLU A 145 -19.86 -1.12 -25.87
C GLU A 145 -20.02 0.27 -26.48
N SER A 146 -20.21 0.34 -27.79
CA SER A 146 -20.50 1.62 -28.46
C SER A 146 -21.88 1.56 -29.07
N GLU A 147 -22.63 2.64 -28.94
CA GLU A 147 -23.94 2.83 -29.53
C GLU A 147 -23.94 4.12 -30.34
N ARG A 148 -24.32 4.00 -31.62
CA ARG A 148 -24.50 5.16 -32.49
C ARG A 148 -25.95 5.62 -32.48
N ILE A 149 -26.19 6.78 -31.91
CA ILE A 149 -27.49 7.42 -31.88
C ILE A 149 -27.65 8.29 -33.10
N VAL A 150 -28.36 7.73 -34.13
CA VAL A 150 -28.49 8.37 -35.43
C VAL A 150 -29.27 9.67 -35.36
N SER A 151 -30.25 9.79 -34.47
CA SER A 151 -31.09 11.00 -34.31
C SER A 151 -30.29 12.25 -33.94
N ASN A 152 -29.21 12.08 -33.18
CA ASN A 152 -28.40 13.21 -32.67
C ASN A 152 -26.97 13.20 -33.27
N GLN A 153 -26.66 12.28 -34.18
CA GLN A 153 -25.33 12.07 -34.76
C GLN A 153 -24.23 11.95 -33.68
N THR A 154 -24.57 11.34 -32.55
CA THR A 154 -23.66 11.10 -31.42
C THR A 154 -23.32 9.63 -31.33
N GLU A 155 -22.12 9.33 -30.86
CA GLU A 155 -21.67 7.99 -30.48
C GLU A 155 -21.50 7.94 -28.98
N ALA A 156 -22.21 7.04 -28.32
CA ALA A 156 -22.09 6.82 -26.89
C ALA A 156 -21.21 5.57 -26.67
N ILE A 157 -20.22 5.71 -25.76
CA ILE A 157 -19.34 4.61 -25.38
C ILE A 157 -19.63 4.28 -23.92
N TYR A 158 -19.93 3.00 -23.68
CA TYR A 158 -20.18 2.47 -22.35
C TYR A 158 -19.04 1.52 -21.97
N ALA A 159 -18.52 1.70 -20.76
CA ALA A 159 -17.57 0.76 -20.20
C ALA A 159 -18.12 0.16 -18.92
N SER A 160 -18.06 -1.13 -18.79
CA SER A 160 -18.48 -1.84 -17.60
C SER A 160 -17.41 -2.80 -17.11
N LEU A 161 -17.13 -2.74 -15.81
CA LEU A 161 -16.21 -3.63 -15.09
C LEU A 161 -16.83 -3.98 -13.75
N THR A 162 -16.81 -5.25 -13.38
CA THR A 162 -17.19 -5.68 -12.02
C THR A 162 -16.01 -6.35 -11.36
N THR A 163 -15.40 -5.64 -10.42
CA THR A 163 -14.26 -6.11 -9.66
C THR A 163 -14.42 -5.76 -8.18
N GLY A 164 -13.80 -6.53 -7.32
CA GLY A 164 -13.73 -6.29 -5.90
C GLY A 164 -12.37 -6.69 -5.36
N PHE A 165 -12.07 -6.21 -4.16
CA PHE A 165 -10.86 -6.53 -3.44
C PHE A 165 -11.23 -7.14 -2.10
N SER A 166 -10.45 -8.10 -1.63
CA SER A 166 -10.63 -8.72 -0.33
C SER A 166 -9.28 -8.90 0.34
N LYS A 167 -9.15 -8.41 1.57
CA LYS A 167 -7.97 -8.59 2.40
C LYS A 167 -7.89 -10.04 2.85
N MET A 168 -6.72 -10.67 2.70
CA MET A 168 -6.54 -12.09 3.06
C MET A 168 -6.18 -12.25 4.54
N TYR A 169 -5.22 -11.48 5.00
CA TYR A 169 -4.73 -11.53 6.39
C TYR A 169 -4.60 -10.13 6.94
N GLN A 170 -5.02 -9.94 8.18
CA GLN A 170 -4.99 -8.63 8.85
C GLN A 170 -3.55 -8.11 9.01
N ASP A 171 -2.63 -9.00 9.36
CA ASP A 171 -1.21 -8.70 9.61
C ASP A 171 -0.34 -8.62 8.35
N ALA A 172 -0.92 -8.83 7.17
CA ALA A 172 -0.19 -8.72 5.91
C ALA A 172 0.01 -7.27 5.43
N SER A 173 -0.61 -6.30 6.09
CA SER A 173 -0.35 -4.88 5.94
C SER A 173 -0.24 -4.23 7.32
N ILE A 174 0.78 -3.40 7.54
CA ILE A 174 1.02 -2.70 8.81
C ILE A 174 1.26 -1.24 8.50
N LEU A 175 0.67 -0.35 9.29
CA LEU A 175 0.89 1.09 9.23
C LEU A 175 1.86 1.51 10.33
N ILE A 176 2.79 2.39 9.99
CA ILE A 176 3.66 3.08 10.95
C ILE A 176 3.20 4.53 10.99
N ASP A 177 2.75 4.98 12.14
CA ASP A 177 2.29 6.34 12.37
C ASP A 177 3.40 7.17 13.03
N ALA A 178 3.88 8.18 12.34
CA ALA A 178 4.93 9.08 12.81
C ALA A 178 4.50 9.97 14.00
N THR A 179 3.21 10.10 14.25
CA THR A 179 2.67 10.98 15.30
C THR A 179 2.54 10.29 16.66
N ASN A 180 2.57 8.97 16.69
CA ASN A 180 2.42 8.19 17.92
C ASN A 180 3.72 7.50 18.34
N ASP A 181 3.92 7.39 19.64
CA ASP A 181 5.07 6.70 20.21
C ASP A 181 4.83 5.19 20.29
N PHE A 182 5.85 4.40 19.96
CA PHE A 182 5.78 2.94 20.00
C PHE A 182 5.53 2.38 21.41
N SER A 183 5.92 3.09 22.44
CA SER A 183 5.65 2.69 23.84
C SER A 183 4.15 2.72 24.17
N THR A 184 3.41 3.59 23.51
CA THR A 184 1.96 3.75 23.67
C THR A 184 1.19 2.91 22.65
N GLN A 185 1.68 2.86 21.43
CA GLN A 185 1.06 2.16 20.30
C GLN A 185 2.04 1.15 19.69
N GLY A 186 2.23 0.05 20.38
CA GLY A 186 3.08 -1.06 19.98
C GLY A 186 2.35 -2.07 19.08
N PHE A 187 2.98 -3.23 18.89
CA PHE A 187 2.34 -4.32 18.14
C PHE A 187 1.10 -4.84 18.89
N PRO A 188 0.00 -5.13 18.17
CA PRO A 188 -1.16 -5.79 18.75
C PRO A 188 -0.81 -7.17 19.34
N ASP A 189 -1.59 -7.61 20.32
CA ASP A 189 -1.33 -8.88 21.00
C ASP A 189 -1.31 -10.10 20.09
N TYR A 190 -2.14 -10.11 19.04
CA TYR A 190 -2.15 -11.22 18.07
C TYR A 190 -0.89 -11.29 17.21
N MET A 191 -0.06 -10.24 17.19
CA MET A 191 1.26 -10.22 16.57
C MET A 191 2.37 -10.60 17.56
N ASN A 192 2.03 -10.93 18.79
CA ASN A 192 2.98 -11.41 19.77
C ASN A 192 3.21 -12.91 19.58
N VAL A 193 4.44 -13.27 19.19
CA VAL A 193 4.80 -14.67 18.87
C VAL A 193 4.68 -15.57 20.10
N ASP A 194 4.87 -15.02 21.29
CA ASP A 194 4.79 -15.81 22.54
C ASP A 194 3.35 -16.23 22.81
N ASN A 195 2.37 -15.38 22.51
CA ASN A 195 0.95 -15.72 22.61
C ASN A 195 0.52 -16.73 21.53
N TYR A 196 1.13 -16.68 20.36
CA TYR A 196 0.86 -17.63 19.27
C TYR A 196 1.36 -19.04 19.61
N LEU A 197 2.54 -19.15 20.24
CA LEU A 197 3.11 -20.44 20.64
C LEU A 197 2.38 -21.07 21.82
N THR A 198 1.91 -20.26 22.78
CA THR A 198 1.12 -20.76 23.91
C THR A 198 -0.24 -21.31 23.49
N GLY A 199 -0.86 -20.77 22.44
CA GLY A 199 -2.11 -21.30 21.89
C GLY A 199 -1.97 -22.60 21.09
N ILE A 200 -0.74 -23.03 20.77
CA ILE A 200 -0.49 -24.28 20.03
C ILE A 200 -0.13 -25.43 20.99
N ILE A 201 0.29 -25.13 22.22
CA ILE A 201 0.80 -26.10 23.21
C ILE A 201 -0.28 -26.51 24.23
N GLU A 202 -1.42 -25.84 24.27
CA GLU A 202 -2.61 -26.26 25.00
C GLU A 202 -3.51 -27.19 24.13
#